data_79de7cfb5b6677175617689d123cae9f
#
_entry.id   79de7cfb5b6677175617689d123cae9f
#
_cell.length_a   1.000
_cell.length_b   1.000
_cell.length_c   1.000
_cell.angle_alpha   90.00
_cell.angle_beta   90.00
_cell.angle_gamma   90.00
#
_symmetry.space_group_name_H-M   'P 1'
#
loop_
_entity.id
_entity.type
_entity.pdbx_description
1 polymer ?
#
loop_
_entity_poly.entity_id
_entity_poly.type
_entity_poly.pdbx_seq_one_letter_code
_entity_poly.pdbx_strand_id
1 'polypeptide(L)'
;MKQLYLDAKNIMQKDPAARSILEVILLYPGFHILVYHRIAHFFYNRCKLLFLARMISQIGRFFTGIEIHPGAKIGKRLFIDHGMGIVIGETAEIGNDCTIYHQVTLGGTGKDKNKRHPTIGNNVMVGAGSKVLG
;
A
#
# COMPACT_ATOMS: atom_id res chain seq x y z
N MET A 1 15.32 5.77 2.32
CA MET A 1 16.10 4.62 2.86
C MET A 1 15.70 4.28 4.29
N LYS A 2 15.77 5.26 5.19
CA LYS A 2 15.40 5.02 6.60
C LYS A 2 13.96 4.52 6.75
N GLN A 3 13.01 5.11 6.01
CA GLN A 3 11.61 4.71 6.10
C GLN A 3 11.39 3.27 5.60
N LEU A 4 12.10 2.85 4.55
CA LEU A 4 12.00 1.49 4.05
C LEU A 4 12.52 0.46 5.07
N TYR A 5 13.61 0.79 5.75
CA TYR A 5 14.12 -0.07 6.82
C TYR A 5 13.11 -0.20 7.95
N LEU A 6 12.47 0.92 8.33
CA LEU A 6 11.44 0.91 9.36
C LEU A 6 10.20 0.12 8.93
N ASP A 7 9.84 0.17 7.66
CA ASP A 7 8.75 -0.65 7.12
C ASP A 7 9.08 -2.14 7.23
N ALA A 8 10.29 -2.53 6.83
CA ALA A 8 10.73 -3.93 6.94
C ALA A 8 10.74 -4.41 8.39
N LYS A 9 11.26 -3.58 9.28
CA LYS A 9 11.30 -3.90 10.71
C LYS A 9 9.91 -4.04 11.30
N ASN A 10 8.98 -3.19 10.90
CA ASN A 10 7.58 -3.26 11.32
C ASN A 10 6.94 -4.59 10.92
N ILE A 11 7.15 -5.02 9.68
CA ILE A 11 6.62 -6.29 9.18
C ILE A 11 7.20 -7.45 9.99
N MET A 12 8.50 -7.42 10.23
CA MET A 12 9.16 -8.45 11.02
C MET A 12 8.60 -8.57 12.43
N GLN A 13 8.26 -7.44 13.05
CA GLN A 13 7.70 -7.42 14.39
C GLN A 13 6.25 -7.93 14.44
N LYS A 14 5.48 -7.69 13.38
CA LYS A 14 4.05 -8.02 13.35
C LYS A 14 3.74 -9.41 12.81
N ASP A 15 4.61 -9.96 11.98
CA ASP A 15 4.39 -11.29 11.41
C ASP A 15 5.23 -12.32 12.13
N PRO A 16 4.59 -13.26 12.87
CA PRO A 16 5.33 -14.30 13.58
C PRO A 16 6.13 -15.23 12.67
N ALA A 17 5.75 -15.31 11.39
CA ALA A 17 6.46 -16.16 10.43
C ALA A 17 7.73 -15.51 9.90
N ALA A 18 7.90 -14.20 10.06
CA ALA A 18 9.09 -13.50 9.59
C ALA A 18 10.27 -13.77 10.51
N ARG A 19 11.37 -14.29 9.97
CA ARG A 19 12.52 -14.74 10.75
C ARG A 19 13.70 -13.77 10.71
N SER A 20 13.77 -12.92 9.68
CA SER A 20 14.85 -11.94 9.53
C SER A 20 14.40 -10.78 8.68
N ILE A 21 15.10 -9.65 8.81
CA ILE A 21 14.85 -8.48 7.95
C ILE A 21 15.18 -8.80 6.50
N LEU A 22 16.23 -9.59 6.26
CA LEU A 22 16.60 -10.01 4.90
C LEU A 22 15.47 -10.80 4.24
N GLU A 23 14.85 -11.71 4.97
CA GLU A 23 13.70 -12.48 4.48
C GLU A 23 12.55 -11.54 4.09
N VAL A 24 12.23 -10.55 4.92
CA VAL A 24 11.18 -9.58 4.62
C VAL A 24 11.50 -8.80 3.35
N ILE A 25 12.72 -8.30 3.21
CA ILE A 25 13.13 -7.52 2.06
C ILE A 25 13.05 -8.33 0.78
N LEU A 26 13.45 -9.59 0.80
CA LEU A 26 13.54 -10.42 -0.39
C LEU A 26 12.25 -11.15 -0.75
N LEU A 27 11.43 -11.51 0.24
CA LEU A 27 10.32 -12.45 0.01
C LEU A 27 8.93 -11.90 0.30
N TYR A 28 8.80 -10.74 0.90
CA TYR A 28 7.49 -10.23 1.31
C TYR A 28 6.93 -9.25 0.28
N PRO A 29 5.85 -9.66 -0.45
CA PRO A 29 5.22 -8.76 -1.43
C PRO A 29 4.69 -7.48 -0.80
N GLY A 30 4.22 -7.55 0.45
CA GLY A 30 3.76 -6.36 1.18
C GLY A 30 4.85 -5.33 1.39
N PHE A 31 6.09 -5.76 1.58
CA PHE A 31 7.23 -4.85 1.60
C PHE A 31 7.54 -4.31 0.21
N HIS A 32 7.57 -5.21 -0.79
CA HIS A 32 7.92 -4.82 -2.16
C HIS A 32 6.96 -3.75 -2.69
N ILE A 33 5.67 -3.90 -2.46
CA ILE A 33 4.72 -2.90 -2.96
C ILE A 33 4.87 -1.54 -2.29
N LEU A 34 5.29 -1.51 -1.03
CA LEU A 34 5.57 -0.24 -0.36
C LEU A 34 6.76 0.48 -1.01
N VAL A 35 7.78 -0.27 -1.43
CA VAL A 35 8.91 0.32 -2.18
C VAL A 35 8.41 0.91 -3.50
N TYR A 36 7.66 0.14 -4.30
CA TYR A 36 7.08 0.63 -5.55
C TYR A 36 6.22 1.86 -5.32
N HIS A 37 5.36 1.83 -4.30
CA HIS A 37 4.46 2.93 -4.02
C HIS A 37 5.20 4.21 -3.62
N ARG A 38 6.23 4.11 -2.79
CA ARG A 38 6.97 5.30 -2.38
C ARG A 38 7.65 5.97 -3.57
N ILE A 39 8.20 5.18 -4.48
CA ILE A 39 8.80 5.70 -5.71
C ILE A 39 7.73 6.31 -6.62
N ALA A 40 6.64 5.58 -6.86
CA ALA A 40 5.55 6.05 -7.71
C ALA A 40 4.91 7.32 -7.16
N HIS A 41 4.69 7.37 -5.85
CA HIS A 41 4.08 8.53 -5.19
C HIS A 41 4.97 9.77 -5.29
N PHE A 42 6.29 9.59 -5.18
CA PHE A 42 7.24 10.68 -5.37
C PHE A 42 7.09 11.30 -6.77
N PHE A 43 7.08 10.48 -7.81
CA PHE A 43 6.90 10.96 -9.18
C PHE A 43 5.52 11.58 -9.40
N TYR A 44 4.49 11.01 -8.81
CA TYR A 44 3.13 11.52 -8.91
C TYR A 44 3.00 12.89 -8.24
N ASN A 45 3.46 13.00 -7.01
CA ASN A 45 3.20 14.14 -6.14
C ASN A 45 4.20 15.29 -6.35
N ARG A 46 5.50 14.96 -6.43
CA ARG A 46 6.56 15.96 -6.54
C ARG A 46 6.86 16.36 -7.98
N CYS A 47 6.98 15.38 -8.87
CA CYS A 47 7.42 15.61 -10.24
C CYS A 47 6.26 15.81 -11.21
N LYS A 48 5.03 15.49 -10.79
CA LYS A 48 3.84 15.55 -11.65
C LYS A 48 3.97 14.71 -12.93
N LEU A 49 4.79 13.66 -12.89
CA LEU A 49 4.96 12.71 -13.98
C LEU A 49 3.95 11.58 -13.81
N LEU A 50 2.70 11.86 -14.11
CA LEU A 50 1.58 10.96 -13.78
C LEU A 50 1.64 9.64 -14.54
N PHE A 51 2.01 9.67 -15.81
CA PHE A 51 2.13 8.44 -16.58
C PHE A 51 3.24 7.54 -16.04
N LEU A 52 4.40 8.10 -15.78
CA LEU A 52 5.52 7.34 -15.22
C LEU A 52 5.17 6.75 -13.84
N ALA A 53 4.54 7.57 -12.99
CA ALA A 53 4.10 7.12 -11.67
C ALA A 53 3.15 5.94 -11.79
N ARG A 54 2.17 6.02 -12.69
CA ARG A 54 1.21 4.94 -12.92
C ARG A 54 1.89 3.70 -13.46
N MET A 55 2.86 3.85 -14.36
CA MET A 55 3.62 2.72 -14.90
C MET A 55 4.38 2.00 -13.80
N ILE A 56 5.04 2.72 -12.90
CA ILE A 56 5.75 2.13 -11.76
C ILE A 56 4.77 1.36 -10.87
N SER A 57 3.62 1.95 -10.60
CA SER A 57 2.56 1.29 -9.83
C SER A 57 2.09 -0.01 -10.49
N GLN A 58 1.90 -0.02 -11.79
CA GLN A 58 1.46 -1.21 -12.52
C GLN A 58 2.55 -2.30 -12.56
N ILE A 59 3.82 -1.90 -12.65
CA ILE A 59 4.92 -2.86 -12.54
C ILE A 59 4.91 -3.50 -11.15
N GLY A 60 4.71 -2.71 -10.10
CA GLY A 60 4.58 -3.24 -8.74
C GLY A 60 3.42 -4.22 -8.61
N ARG A 61 2.27 -3.89 -9.20
CA ARG A 61 1.12 -4.79 -9.24
C ARG A 61 1.45 -6.11 -9.92
N PHE A 62 2.15 -6.06 -11.04
CA PHE A 62 2.54 -7.27 -11.78
C PHE A 62 3.38 -8.22 -10.90
N PHE A 63 4.35 -7.68 -10.16
CA PHE A 63 5.25 -8.52 -9.37
C PHE A 63 4.68 -8.91 -8.00
N THR A 64 3.71 -8.20 -7.47
CA THR A 64 3.21 -8.44 -6.10
C THR A 64 1.77 -8.90 -6.03
N GLY A 65 0.98 -8.64 -7.07
CA GLY A 65 -0.47 -8.86 -7.02
C GLY A 65 -1.22 -7.80 -6.20
N ILE A 66 -0.55 -6.71 -5.84
CA ILE A 66 -1.13 -5.63 -5.03
C ILE A 66 -1.15 -4.35 -5.86
N GLU A 67 -2.33 -3.73 -5.97
CA GLU A 67 -2.47 -2.46 -6.66
C GLU A 67 -2.63 -1.33 -5.65
N ILE A 68 -1.67 -0.38 -5.66
CA ILE A 68 -1.81 0.88 -4.92
C ILE A 68 -1.62 2.01 -5.93
N HIS A 69 -2.66 2.81 -6.12
CA HIS A 69 -2.56 3.95 -7.03
C HIS A 69 -1.49 4.93 -6.51
N PRO A 70 -0.66 5.50 -7.38
CA PRO A 70 0.42 6.38 -6.92
C PRO A 70 -0.07 7.64 -6.20
N GLY A 71 -1.31 8.05 -6.41
CA GLY A 71 -1.90 9.19 -5.69
C GLY A 71 -2.33 8.87 -4.25
N ALA A 72 -2.47 7.60 -3.88
CA ALA A 72 -2.89 7.23 -2.54
C ALA A 72 -1.89 7.70 -1.48
N LYS A 73 -2.41 8.16 -0.35
CA LYS A 73 -1.57 8.61 0.77
C LYS A 73 -1.46 7.50 1.80
N ILE A 74 -0.26 6.99 1.96
CA ILE A 74 0.02 5.88 2.88
C ILE A 74 0.84 6.41 4.04
N GLY A 75 0.36 6.19 5.25
CA GLY A 75 1.06 6.57 6.47
C GLY A 75 2.25 5.66 6.77
N LYS A 76 2.75 5.77 7.99
CA LYS A 76 3.92 5.02 8.45
C LYS A 76 3.51 3.66 8.99
N ARG A 77 4.39 2.68 8.85
CA ARG A 77 4.24 1.35 9.45
C ARG A 77 2.97 0.63 9.00
N LEU A 78 2.66 0.72 7.71
CA LEU A 78 1.61 -0.10 7.13
C LEU A 78 2.09 -1.55 7.04
N PHE A 79 1.33 -2.47 7.60
CA PHE A 79 1.55 -3.90 7.47
C PHE A 79 0.52 -4.49 6.50
N ILE A 80 1.02 -5.02 5.40
CA ILE A 80 0.19 -5.76 4.44
C ILE A 80 0.48 -7.23 4.63
N ASP A 81 -0.52 -7.98 5.10
CA ASP A 81 -0.40 -9.41 5.37
C ASP A 81 -0.97 -10.19 4.18
N HIS A 82 -0.13 -11.03 3.58
CA HIS A 82 -0.36 -11.73 2.31
C HIS A 82 -0.46 -10.76 1.13
N GLY A 83 -1.51 -9.98 1.03
CA GLY A 83 -1.61 -8.85 0.10
C GLY A 83 -2.23 -9.14 -1.25
N MET A 84 -2.24 -10.38 -1.73
CA MET A 84 -2.76 -10.69 -3.06
C MET A 84 -4.17 -10.13 -3.26
N GLY A 85 -4.37 -9.40 -4.35
CA GLY A 85 -5.69 -8.88 -4.71
C GLY A 85 -6.09 -7.60 -3.99
N ILE A 86 -5.21 -6.96 -3.24
CA ILE A 86 -5.48 -5.64 -2.66
C ILE A 86 -5.58 -4.61 -3.78
N VAL A 87 -6.57 -3.73 -3.67
CA VAL A 87 -6.72 -2.57 -4.58
C VAL A 87 -6.96 -1.32 -3.74
N ILE A 88 -6.05 -0.37 -3.84
CA ILE A 88 -6.15 0.92 -3.14
C ILE A 88 -6.20 2.03 -4.17
N GLY A 89 -7.33 2.76 -4.18
CA GLY A 89 -7.61 3.77 -5.20
C GLY A 89 -6.90 5.10 -4.99
N GLU A 90 -7.01 5.95 -5.98
CA GLU A 90 -6.23 7.18 -6.14
C GLU A 90 -6.32 8.15 -4.96
N THR A 91 -7.52 8.36 -4.42
CA THR A 91 -7.72 9.33 -3.34
C THR A 91 -7.84 8.70 -1.96
N ALA A 92 -7.51 7.41 -1.84
CA ALA A 92 -7.52 6.74 -0.54
C ALA A 92 -6.43 7.31 0.36
N GLU A 93 -6.74 7.35 1.65
CA GLU A 93 -5.78 7.79 2.67
C GLU A 93 -5.75 6.72 3.76
N ILE A 94 -4.56 6.32 4.15
CA ILE A 94 -4.35 5.32 5.22
C ILE A 94 -3.45 5.95 6.26
N GLY A 95 -3.89 5.94 7.49
CA GLY A 95 -3.14 6.48 8.61
C GLY A 95 -1.95 5.61 9.00
N ASN A 96 -1.41 5.86 10.19
CA ASN A 96 -0.24 5.15 10.70
C ASN A 96 -0.64 3.85 11.39
N ASP A 97 0.27 2.87 11.39
CA ASP A 97 0.14 1.63 12.15
C ASP A 97 -1.09 0.80 11.78
N CYS A 98 -1.46 0.81 10.50
CA CYS A 98 -2.59 0.03 10.00
C CYS A 98 -2.14 -1.35 9.53
N THR A 99 -3.08 -2.28 9.50
CA THR A 99 -2.89 -3.63 8.97
C THR A 99 -3.97 -3.91 7.94
N ILE A 100 -3.56 -4.36 6.73
CA ILE A 100 -4.49 -4.67 5.65
C ILE A 100 -4.19 -6.07 5.14
N TYR A 101 -5.24 -6.90 5.07
CA TYR A 101 -5.12 -8.27 4.59
C TYR A 101 -5.41 -8.36 3.09
N HIS A 102 -5.19 -9.56 2.54
CA HIS A 102 -5.38 -9.82 1.12
C HIS A 102 -6.82 -9.54 0.66
N GLN A 103 -6.99 -9.26 -0.63
CA GLN A 103 -8.27 -9.03 -1.29
C GLN A 103 -9.08 -7.87 -0.72
N VAL A 104 -8.44 -6.96 -0.01
CA VAL A 104 -9.09 -5.74 0.48
C VAL A 104 -9.16 -4.73 -0.66
N THR A 105 -10.33 -4.10 -0.81
CA THR A 105 -10.52 -3.01 -1.77
C THR A 105 -10.85 -1.72 -1.01
N LEU A 106 -10.07 -0.69 -1.24
CA LEU A 106 -10.40 0.68 -0.84
C LEU A 106 -10.80 1.41 -2.11
N GLY A 107 -12.09 1.40 -2.42
CA GLY A 107 -12.63 1.83 -3.70
C GLY A 107 -13.53 3.05 -3.62
N GLY A 108 -13.89 3.56 -4.80
CA GLY A 108 -14.84 4.66 -4.93
C GLY A 108 -16.24 4.16 -5.23
N THR A 109 -17.23 4.99 -4.89
CA THR A 109 -18.65 4.62 -5.06
C THR A 109 -19.33 5.30 -6.23
N GLY A 110 -18.69 6.20 -6.93
CA GLY A 110 -19.39 6.96 -7.95
C GLY A 110 -18.49 7.52 -9.01
N LYS A 111 -19.02 8.54 -9.69
CA LYS A 111 -18.36 9.22 -10.80
C LYS A 111 -17.62 10.49 -10.37
N ASP A 112 -17.53 10.72 -9.07
CA ASP A 112 -16.89 11.91 -8.53
C ASP A 112 -15.38 11.86 -8.86
N LYS A 113 -14.84 12.99 -9.31
CA LYS A 113 -13.42 13.10 -9.64
C LYS A 113 -12.58 13.59 -8.49
N ASN A 114 -13.19 14.05 -7.41
CA ASN A 114 -12.49 14.53 -6.22
C ASN A 114 -12.24 13.39 -5.24
N LYS A 115 -12.28 13.67 -3.96
CA LYS A 115 -12.11 12.65 -2.92
C LYS A 115 -13.27 11.64 -3.00
N ARG A 116 -12.95 10.43 -3.47
CA ARG A 116 -13.95 9.38 -3.74
C ARG A 116 -13.58 8.03 -3.17
N HIS A 117 -12.43 7.93 -2.53
CA HIS A 117 -11.96 6.71 -1.88
C HIS A 117 -11.93 6.91 -0.37
N PRO A 118 -12.00 5.82 0.42
CA PRO A 118 -12.11 5.96 1.87
C PRO A 118 -10.86 6.50 2.52
N THR A 119 -11.05 7.05 3.71
CA THR A 119 -9.97 7.43 4.61
C THR A 119 -9.96 6.48 5.79
N ILE A 120 -8.83 5.81 5.98
CA ILE A 120 -8.60 4.87 7.08
C ILE A 120 -7.78 5.61 8.14
N GLY A 121 -8.24 5.59 9.37
CA GLY A 121 -7.54 6.25 10.48
C GLY A 121 -6.28 5.51 10.91
N ASN A 122 -5.77 5.87 12.08
CA ASN A 122 -4.59 5.22 12.64
C ASN A 122 -4.98 3.92 13.37
N ASN A 123 -4.07 2.96 13.41
CA ASN A 123 -4.23 1.71 14.16
C ASN A 123 -5.48 0.91 13.74
N VAL A 124 -5.84 0.98 12.46
CA VAL A 124 -7.01 0.28 11.92
C VAL A 124 -6.55 -1.03 11.28
N MET A 125 -7.32 -2.10 11.53
CA MET A 125 -7.14 -3.38 10.86
C MET A 125 -8.31 -3.57 9.88
N VAL A 126 -7.97 -3.88 8.63
CA VAL A 126 -8.98 -4.18 7.59
C VAL A 126 -8.85 -5.65 7.23
N GLY A 127 -9.86 -6.44 7.58
CA GLY A 127 -9.85 -7.90 7.41
C GLY A 127 -9.91 -8.34 5.95
N ALA A 128 -9.49 -9.58 5.73
CA ALA A 128 -9.42 -10.16 4.39
C ALA A 128 -10.74 -10.07 3.63
N GLY A 129 -10.68 -9.69 2.37
CA GLY A 129 -11.85 -9.61 1.50
C GLY A 129 -12.76 -8.42 1.70
N SER A 130 -12.44 -7.51 2.63
CA SER A 130 -13.27 -6.33 2.90
C SER A 130 -13.34 -5.39 1.70
N LYS A 131 -14.52 -4.89 1.42
CA LYS A 131 -14.75 -3.87 0.39
C LYS A 131 -15.17 -2.58 1.07
N VAL A 132 -14.26 -1.64 1.20
CA VAL A 132 -14.53 -0.34 1.83
C VAL A 132 -14.66 0.68 0.72
N LEU A 133 -15.83 1.27 0.61
CA LEU A 133 -16.15 2.21 -0.46
C LEU A 133 -16.48 3.56 0.15
N GLY A 134 -16.01 4.62 -0.46
CA GLY A 134 -16.28 5.93 0.10
C GLY A 134 -15.75 7.12 -0.66
#